data_7c5d450232c4554a6a8599dd6e860c7b
#
_entry.id   7c5d450232c4554a6a8599dd6e860c7b
#
_cell.length_a   1.000
_cell.length_b   1.000
_cell.length_c   1.000
_cell.angle_alpha   90.00
_cell.angle_beta   90.00
_cell.angle_gamma   90.00
#
_symmetry.space_group_name_H-M   'P 1'
#
loop_
_entity.id
_entity.type
_entity.pdbx_description
1 polymer ?
#
loop_
_entity_poly.entity_id
_entity_poly.type
_entity_poly.pdbx_seq_one_letter_code
_entity_poly.pdbx_strand_id
1 'polypeptide(L)'
;MAAEVRAMCAIGLRGQLGLNGKLPWEGNKGWQYQADVARFFDLTKGHVLIAGPATIASIPPLAYNHRTIVEIRSHVDPAEVLARFPGRVIYIGGGPPVWETYAPFIDHWDITRLPYDGEADRWFDPAWLIASGAAAER
;
A
#
# COMPACT_ATOMS: atom_id res chain seq x y z
N MET A 1 5.24 20.42 -11.02
CA MET A 1 4.53 19.21 -11.43
C MET A 1 4.02 18.48 -10.21
N ALA A 2 2.80 17.99 -10.27
CA ALA A 2 2.25 17.19 -9.20
C ALA A 2 2.93 15.83 -9.12
N ALA A 3 2.91 15.20 -7.95
CA ALA A 3 3.39 13.85 -7.78
C ALA A 3 2.44 12.87 -8.46
N GLU A 4 2.97 11.73 -8.88
CA GLU A 4 2.16 10.60 -9.34
C GLU A 4 1.92 9.70 -8.14
N VAL A 5 0.65 9.45 -7.80
CA VAL A 5 0.29 8.71 -6.60
C VAL A 5 -0.24 7.33 -6.98
N ARG A 6 0.43 6.30 -6.47
CA ARG A 6 0.08 4.90 -6.72
C ARG A 6 -0.19 4.20 -5.41
N ALA A 7 -1.18 3.33 -5.40
CA ALA A 7 -1.40 2.44 -4.26
C ALA A 7 -0.97 1.04 -4.66
N MET A 8 -0.31 0.35 -3.75
CA MET A 8 0.05 -1.05 -3.91
C MET A 8 -0.57 -1.85 -2.80
N CYS A 9 -1.39 -2.83 -3.14
CA CYS A 9 -1.91 -3.74 -2.13
C CYS A 9 -2.07 -5.15 -2.69
N ALA A 10 -1.90 -6.12 -1.79
CA ALA A 10 -2.18 -7.52 -2.08
C ALA A 10 -3.44 -7.90 -1.33
N ILE A 11 -4.32 -8.64 -1.97
CA ILE A 11 -5.56 -9.10 -1.37
C ILE A 11 -5.70 -10.61 -1.59
N GLY A 12 -6.47 -11.27 -0.73
CA GLY A 12 -6.82 -12.66 -0.94
C GLY A 12 -7.90 -12.84 -1.99
N LEU A 13 -8.33 -14.07 -2.20
CA LEU A 13 -9.30 -14.41 -3.26
C LEU A 13 -10.65 -13.70 -3.08
N ARG A 14 -11.03 -13.38 -1.85
CA ARG A 14 -12.31 -12.70 -1.56
C ARG A 14 -12.11 -11.24 -1.13
N GLY A 15 -10.89 -10.71 -1.29
CA GLY A 15 -10.59 -9.35 -0.88
C GLY A 15 -10.02 -9.22 0.52
N GLN A 16 -9.57 -10.34 1.12
CA GLN A 16 -8.99 -10.33 2.45
C GLN A 16 -7.75 -9.43 2.49
N LEU A 17 -7.64 -8.58 3.47
CA LEU A 17 -6.57 -7.58 3.58
C LEU A 17 -5.82 -7.64 4.90
N GLY A 18 -6.46 -8.01 5.98
CA GLY A 18 -5.87 -8.03 7.29
C GLY A 18 -6.50 -9.03 8.23
N LEU A 19 -5.72 -9.46 9.22
CA LEU A 19 -6.19 -10.33 10.29
C LEU A 19 -5.34 -10.05 11.54
N ASN A 20 -5.99 -9.64 12.62
CA ASN A 20 -5.33 -9.34 13.89
C ASN A 20 -4.17 -8.34 13.76
N GLY A 21 -4.36 -7.32 12.93
CA GLY A 21 -3.37 -6.27 12.73
C GLY A 21 -2.20 -6.63 11.82
N LYS A 22 -2.27 -7.79 11.16
CA LYS A 22 -1.23 -8.28 10.24
C LYS A 22 -1.86 -8.68 8.92
N LEU A 23 -1.01 -9.02 7.95
CA LEU A 23 -1.51 -9.64 6.72
C LEU A 23 -2.08 -11.02 7.07
N PRO A 24 -3.20 -11.44 6.46
CA PRO A 24 -3.81 -12.73 6.78
C PRO A 24 -2.88 -13.91 6.52
N TRP A 25 -1.97 -13.75 5.57
CA TRP A 25 -1.00 -14.80 5.19
C TRP A 25 0.38 -14.57 5.78
N GLU A 26 0.48 -13.74 6.80
CA GLU A 26 1.75 -13.42 7.46
C GLU A 26 2.48 -14.72 7.84
N GLY A 27 3.76 -14.78 7.48
CA GLY A 27 4.56 -15.96 7.74
C GLY A 27 4.43 -17.09 6.73
N ASN A 28 3.53 -16.97 5.75
CA ASN A 28 3.40 -17.96 4.69
C ASN A 28 4.62 -17.85 3.76
N LYS A 29 5.29 -19.00 3.55
CA LYS A 29 6.51 -19.07 2.75
C LYS A 29 6.28 -19.51 1.31
N GLY A 30 5.03 -19.55 0.86
CA GLY A 30 4.69 -19.87 -0.51
C GLY A 30 5.32 -18.86 -1.48
N TRP A 31 5.72 -19.35 -2.65
CA TRP A 31 6.46 -18.50 -3.59
C TRP A 31 5.67 -17.27 -4.05
N GLN A 32 4.34 -17.38 -4.16
CA GLN A 32 3.51 -16.24 -4.58
C GLN A 32 3.57 -15.09 -3.56
N TYR A 33 3.57 -15.44 -2.27
CA TYR A 33 3.61 -14.44 -1.20
C TYR A 33 4.98 -13.76 -1.13
N GLN A 34 6.04 -14.54 -1.28
CA GLN A 34 7.39 -14.00 -1.27
C GLN A 34 7.66 -13.15 -2.51
N ALA A 35 7.16 -13.56 -3.67
CA ALA A 35 7.30 -12.80 -4.90
C ALA A 35 6.59 -11.45 -4.80
N ASP A 36 5.43 -11.40 -4.14
CA ASP A 36 4.70 -10.14 -3.95
C ASP A 36 5.50 -9.15 -3.08
N VAL A 37 6.11 -9.63 -2.01
CA VAL A 37 6.95 -8.79 -1.15
C VAL A 37 8.15 -8.26 -1.94
N ALA A 38 8.82 -9.12 -2.68
CA ALA A 38 9.96 -8.72 -3.50
C ALA A 38 9.55 -7.67 -4.54
N ARG A 39 8.40 -7.86 -5.19
CA ARG A 39 7.89 -6.92 -6.17
C ARG A 39 7.61 -5.56 -5.54
N PHE A 40 7.04 -5.55 -4.33
CA PHE A 40 6.77 -4.31 -3.61
C PHE A 40 8.06 -3.50 -3.39
N PHE A 41 9.12 -4.16 -2.93
CA PHE A 41 10.39 -3.47 -2.68
C PHE A 41 11.07 -3.06 -3.97
N ASP A 42 10.96 -3.85 -5.03
CA ASP A 42 11.51 -3.49 -6.34
C ASP A 42 10.83 -2.24 -6.91
N LEU A 43 9.50 -2.21 -6.88
CA LEU A 43 8.75 -1.11 -7.48
C LEU A 43 8.90 0.20 -6.71
N THR A 44 9.04 0.13 -5.40
CA THR A 44 9.15 1.34 -4.56
C THR A 44 10.56 1.89 -4.49
N LYS A 45 11.55 1.15 -4.98
CA LYS A 45 12.95 1.56 -4.93
C LYS A 45 13.15 2.87 -5.70
N GLY A 46 13.80 3.84 -5.06
CA GLY A 46 14.04 5.16 -5.63
C GLY A 46 12.85 6.11 -5.55
N HIS A 47 11.76 5.68 -4.95
CA HIS A 47 10.52 6.47 -4.87
C HIS A 47 10.14 6.78 -3.43
N VAL A 48 9.02 7.48 -3.26
CA VAL A 48 8.47 7.79 -1.95
C VAL A 48 7.49 6.68 -1.55
N LEU A 49 7.61 6.22 -0.33
CA LEU A 49 6.66 5.25 0.24
C LEU A 49 5.99 5.88 1.46
N ILE A 50 4.69 6.01 1.40
CA ILE A 50 3.87 6.51 2.51
C ILE A 50 3.11 5.34 3.10
N ALA A 51 3.19 5.17 4.41
CA ALA A 51 2.49 4.08 5.08
C ALA A 51 2.18 4.41 6.53
N GLY A 52 1.24 3.69 7.12
CA GLY A 52 0.89 3.84 8.52
C GLY A 52 1.87 3.14 9.45
N PRO A 53 1.75 3.36 10.77
CA PRO A 53 2.73 2.86 11.75
C PRO A 53 2.93 1.35 11.72
N ALA A 54 1.86 0.56 11.58
CA ALA A 54 1.98 -0.89 11.57
C ALA A 54 2.78 -1.40 10.37
N THR A 55 2.53 -0.82 9.21
CA THR A 55 3.26 -1.16 7.98
C THR A 55 4.72 -0.73 8.11
N ILE A 56 4.97 0.48 8.60
CA ILE A 56 6.33 0.99 8.80
C ILE A 56 7.13 0.06 9.72
N ALA A 57 6.50 -0.43 10.79
CA ALA A 57 7.17 -1.32 11.75
C ALA A 57 7.63 -2.63 11.11
N SER A 58 7.02 -3.05 10.00
CA SER A 58 7.39 -4.28 9.31
C SER A 58 8.47 -4.09 8.24
N ILE A 59 8.89 -2.86 7.97
CA ILE A 59 9.87 -2.57 6.93
C ILE A 59 11.29 -2.85 7.43
N PRO A 60 12.07 -3.69 6.71
CA PRO A 60 13.46 -3.94 7.11
C PRO A 60 14.32 -2.67 7.08
N PRO A 61 15.26 -2.50 8.01
CA PRO A 61 16.10 -1.30 8.06
C PRO A 61 16.83 -0.98 6.74
N LEU A 62 17.29 -1.99 6.00
CA LEU A 62 18.01 -1.78 4.75
C LEU A 62 17.16 -1.11 3.69
N ALA A 63 15.85 -1.28 3.76
CA ALA A 63 14.94 -0.68 2.79
C ALA A 63 14.96 0.85 2.84
N TYR A 64 15.31 1.43 3.98
CA TYR A 64 15.39 2.89 4.14
C TYR A 64 16.50 3.51 3.30
N ASN A 65 17.49 2.73 2.89
CA ASN A 65 18.60 3.23 2.09
C ASN A 65 18.24 3.44 0.62
N HIS A 66 17.11 2.93 0.17
CA HIS A 66 16.77 2.89 -1.25
C HIS A 66 15.49 3.63 -1.60
N ARG A 67 14.83 4.25 -0.64
CA ARG A 67 13.57 4.97 -0.85
C ARG A 67 13.34 5.98 0.25
N THR A 68 12.45 6.94 -0.02
CA THR A 68 12.03 7.91 1.00
C THR A 68 10.79 7.36 1.70
N ILE A 69 10.89 7.09 2.98
CA ILE A 69 9.78 6.51 3.75
C ILE A 69 9.16 7.58 4.64
N VAL A 70 7.84 7.72 4.54
CA VAL A 70 7.07 8.69 5.32
C VAL A 70 6.01 7.95 6.11
N GLU A 71 6.11 8.02 7.43
CA GLU A 71 5.09 7.45 8.30
C GLU A 71 3.96 8.45 8.46
N ILE A 72 2.71 7.99 8.27
CA ILE A 72 1.53 8.85 8.30
C ILE A 72 0.70 8.59 9.55
N ARG A 73 0.21 9.66 10.11
CA ARG A 73 -0.75 9.64 11.20
C ARG A 73 -2.08 10.21 10.74
N SER A 74 -3.16 9.77 11.37
CA SER A 74 -4.53 10.02 10.91
C SER A 74 -4.93 11.50 10.84
N HIS A 75 -4.25 12.36 11.58
CA HIS A 75 -4.62 13.78 11.65
C HIS A 75 -3.90 14.66 10.63
N VAL A 76 -3.07 14.09 9.78
CA VAL A 76 -2.31 14.86 8.78
C VAL A 76 -3.09 14.91 7.47
N ASP A 77 -3.19 16.11 6.88
CA ASP A 77 -3.89 16.32 5.62
C ASP A 77 -3.13 15.64 4.46
N PRO A 78 -3.77 14.70 3.75
CA PRO A 78 -3.12 14.02 2.62
C PRO A 78 -2.58 14.98 1.55
N ALA A 79 -3.34 16.01 1.20
CA ALA A 79 -2.90 16.96 0.16
C ALA A 79 -1.61 17.65 0.55
N GLU A 80 -1.45 17.99 1.83
CA GLU A 80 -0.24 18.62 2.33
C GLU A 80 0.96 17.68 2.23
N VAL A 81 0.78 16.41 2.60
CA VAL A 81 1.86 15.43 2.53
C VAL A 81 2.31 15.22 1.09
N LEU A 82 1.35 15.02 0.18
CA LEU A 82 1.66 14.78 -1.23
C LEU A 82 2.38 15.97 -1.87
N ALA A 83 2.03 17.18 -1.45
CA ALA A 83 2.64 18.40 -1.98
C ALA A 83 4.13 18.56 -1.62
N ARG A 84 4.63 17.75 -0.68
CA ARG A 84 6.05 17.76 -0.30
C ARG A 84 6.95 17.11 -1.34
N PHE A 85 6.38 16.37 -2.29
CA PHE A 85 7.16 15.55 -3.23
C PHE A 85 6.76 15.82 -4.68
N PRO A 86 6.86 17.07 -5.16
CA PRO A 86 6.45 17.38 -6.53
C PRO A 86 7.31 16.63 -7.54
N GLY A 87 6.66 16.13 -8.57
CA GLY A 87 7.35 15.42 -9.66
C GLY A 87 7.82 14.01 -9.31
N ARG A 88 7.56 13.54 -8.10
CA ARG A 88 8.00 12.22 -7.65
C ARG A 88 6.88 11.20 -7.82
N VAL A 89 7.25 9.94 -7.85
CA VAL A 89 6.29 8.83 -7.73
C VAL A 89 6.14 8.49 -6.26
N ILE A 90 4.89 8.48 -5.79
CA ILE A 90 4.57 8.19 -4.39
C ILE A 90 3.75 6.90 -4.36
N TYR A 91 4.21 5.94 -3.57
CA TYR A 91 3.46 4.70 -3.32
C TYR A 91 2.78 4.77 -1.96
N ILE A 92 1.50 4.44 -1.93
CA ILE A 92 0.73 4.33 -0.70
C ILE A 92 0.72 2.86 -0.32
N GLY A 93 1.45 2.51 0.71
CA GLY A 93 1.75 1.12 1.05
C GLY A 93 0.87 0.48 2.12
N GLY A 94 -0.13 1.20 2.62
CA GLY A 94 -1.08 0.66 3.59
C GLY A 94 -0.86 1.14 5.01
N GLY A 95 -1.69 0.73 5.92
CA GLY A 95 -2.77 -0.26 5.73
C GLY A 95 -4.11 0.36 5.34
N PRO A 96 -5.20 -0.38 5.62
CA PRO A 96 -6.54 0.04 5.18
C PRO A 96 -6.94 1.47 5.54
N PRO A 97 -6.68 1.99 6.75
CA PRO A 97 -7.02 3.38 7.05
C PRO A 97 -6.27 4.38 6.18
N VAL A 98 -5.04 4.06 5.80
CA VAL A 98 -4.24 4.95 4.95
C VAL A 98 -4.76 4.92 3.53
N TRP A 99 -5.07 3.75 2.98
CA TRP A 99 -5.67 3.65 1.65
C TRP A 99 -7.02 4.39 1.59
N GLU A 100 -7.85 4.24 2.61
CA GLU A 100 -9.14 4.93 2.65
C GLU A 100 -8.97 6.44 2.64
N THR A 101 -8.07 6.97 3.45
CA THR A 101 -7.81 8.40 3.55
C THR A 101 -7.22 8.97 2.25
N TYR A 102 -6.34 8.22 1.61
CA TYR A 102 -5.65 8.68 0.41
C TYR A 102 -6.37 8.33 -0.89
N ALA A 103 -7.44 7.51 -0.83
CA ALA A 103 -8.13 7.04 -2.03
C ALA A 103 -8.46 8.14 -3.05
N PRO A 104 -8.98 9.31 -2.64
CA PRO A 104 -9.32 10.36 -3.61
C PRO A 104 -8.12 10.90 -4.39
N PHE A 105 -6.91 10.67 -3.90
CA PHE A 105 -5.68 11.21 -4.49
C PHE A 105 -4.90 10.19 -5.30
N ILE A 106 -5.33 8.93 -5.29
CA ILE A 106 -4.59 7.84 -5.94
C ILE A 106 -4.88 7.83 -7.44
N ASP A 107 -3.81 7.87 -8.24
CA ASP A 107 -3.90 7.84 -9.70
C ASP A 107 -3.97 6.42 -10.25
N HIS A 108 -3.29 5.47 -9.60
CA HIS A 108 -3.24 4.06 -10.01
C HIS A 108 -3.31 3.15 -8.82
N TRP A 109 -4.11 2.09 -8.93
CA TRP A 109 -4.17 1.00 -7.95
C TRP A 109 -3.51 -0.22 -8.56
N ASP A 110 -2.41 -0.66 -7.94
CA ASP A 110 -1.74 -1.91 -8.29
C ASP A 110 -2.19 -2.96 -7.28
N ILE A 111 -3.13 -3.80 -7.69
CA ILE A 111 -3.76 -4.78 -6.82
C ILE A 111 -3.33 -6.18 -7.25
N THR A 112 -2.67 -6.91 -6.36
CA THR A 112 -2.29 -8.29 -6.58
C THR A 112 -3.24 -9.19 -5.81
N ARG A 113 -3.83 -10.17 -6.50
CA ARG A 113 -4.68 -11.16 -5.85
C ARG A 113 -3.88 -12.43 -5.59
N LEU A 114 -3.72 -12.74 -4.31
CA LEU A 114 -2.96 -13.91 -3.86
C LEU A 114 -3.91 -15.08 -3.61
N PRO A 115 -3.40 -16.33 -3.64
CA PRO A 115 -4.24 -17.53 -3.51
C PRO A 115 -4.69 -17.83 -2.08
N TYR A 116 -4.77 -16.81 -1.24
CA TYR A 116 -5.23 -16.97 0.14
C TYR A 116 -6.76 -16.88 0.18
N ASP A 117 -7.40 -17.83 0.86
CA ASP A 117 -8.85 -17.83 1.01
C ASP A 117 -9.29 -18.13 2.45
N GLY A 118 -8.44 -17.82 3.41
CA GLY A 118 -8.72 -18.03 4.83
C GLY A 118 -9.43 -16.86 5.49
N GLU A 119 -9.31 -16.80 6.81
CA GLU A 119 -9.96 -15.77 7.62
C GLU A 119 -9.36 -14.39 7.41
N ALA A 120 -10.18 -13.36 7.62
CA ALA A 120 -9.75 -11.98 7.64
C ALA A 120 -10.72 -11.15 8.50
N ASP A 121 -10.21 -10.05 9.04
CA ASP A 121 -11.04 -9.08 9.75
C ASP A 121 -10.96 -7.69 9.12
N ARG A 122 -10.17 -7.53 8.06
CA ARG A 122 -10.11 -6.34 7.22
C ARG A 122 -10.21 -6.76 5.77
N TRP A 123 -10.92 -5.96 4.98
CA TRP A 123 -11.24 -6.28 3.59
C TRP A 123 -10.98 -5.09 2.71
N PHE A 124 -10.62 -5.35 1.45
CA PHE A 124 -10.51 -4.28 0.45
C PHE A 124 -11.92 -3.72 0.18
N ASP A 125 -12.03 -2.40 0.21
CA ASP A 125 -13.30 -1.73 -0.05
C ASP A 125 -13.34 -1.20 -1.49
N PRO A 126 -14.21 -1.75 -2.34
CA PRO A 126 -14.33 -1.27 -3.73
C PRO A 126 -14.64 0.23 -3.84
N ALA A 127 -15.20 0.84 -2.80
CA ALA A 127 -15.47 2.27 -2.79
C ALA A 127 -14.19 3.09 -2.92
N TRP A 128 -13.03 2.56 -2.55
CA TRP A 128 -11.76 3.25 -2.72
C TRP A 128 -11.44 3.49 -4.19
N LEU A 129 -11.75 2.53 -5.05
CA LEU A 129 -11.55 2.66 -6.48
C LEU A 129 -12.48 3.73 -7.05
N ILE A 130 -13.72 3.78 -6.58
CA ILE A 130 -14.69 4.77 -7.01
C ILE A 130 -14.25 6.17 -6.57
N ALA A 131 -13.77 6.31 -5.34
CA ALA A 131 -13.32 7.59 -4.79
C ALA A 131 -12.15 8.17 -5.59
N SER A 132 -11.25 7.30 -6.04
CA SER A 132 -10.07 7.74 -6.78
C SER A 132 -10.35 8.04 -8.24
N GLY A 133 -11.36 7.41 -8.83
CA GLY A 133 -11.60 7.48 -10.26
C GLY A 133 -10.49 6.82 -11.09
N ALA A 134 -9.59 6.08 -10.45
CA ALA A 134 -8.47 5.43 -11.12
C ALA A 134 -8.83 4.03 -11.57
N ALA A 135 -8.14 3.56 -12.63
CA ALA A 135 -8.24 2.16 -13.05
C ALA A 135 -7.39 1.28 -12.15
N ALA A 136 -7.90 0.09 -11.82
CA ALA A 136 -7.12 -0.89 -11.08
C ALA A 136 -6.18 -1.62 -12.04
N GLU A 137 -4.93 -1.82 -11.59
CA GLU A 137 -3.91 -2.56 -12.34
C GLU A 137 -3.56 -3.83 -11.60
N ARG A 138 -3.06 -4.82 -12.32
CA ARG A 138 -2.75 -6.12 -11.73
C ARG A 138 -1.41 -6.60 -12.16
#